data_c1e9230041b078b1bd54542d2ce391f2
#
_entry.id   c1e9230041b078b1bd54542d2ce391f2
#
_cell.length_a   1.000
_cell.length_b   1.000
_cell.length_c   1.000
_cell.angle_alpha   90.00
_cell.angle_beta   90.00
_cell.angle_gamma   90.00
#
_symmetry.space_group_name_H-M   'P 1'
#
loop_
_entity.id
_entity.type
_entity.pdbx_description
1 polymer ?
#
loop_
_entity_poly.entity_id
_entity_poly.type
_entity_poly.pdbx_seq_one_letter_code
_entity_poly.pdbx_strand_id
1 'polypeptide(L)'
;MKKALPALFLGAAIAVTSVGAAWAKDAGDLRVRLRGIGFMTETDGTTDALGGDARTSDDYVPELDFSYFFTKHIAAELILATTKHRVYVDNSSSGNLDLGSVRVLPPVLTLQYHFNPDGKWSPYVGAGINYTVTFGASTGPSVNDVKYSNEFGYAFQAGLDYEIDDVWSLNFDVKKVFVDTNIVANGGDVNAKGTALDPWVIGLGFGYTF
;
A
#
# COMPACT_ATOMS: atom_id res chain seq x y z
N MET A 1 28.62 9.68 -21.16
CA MET A 1 29.02 8.46 -20.41
C MET A 1 28.02 8.29 -19.27
N LYS A 2 27.05 7.38 -19.43
CA LYS A 2 26.02 7.09 -18.41
C LYS A 2 26.56 6.03 -17.46
N LYS A 3 26.78 6.39 -16.20
CA LYS A 3 27.16 5.42 -15.15
C LYS A 3 25.91 4.69 -14.68
N ALA A 4 25.81 3.39 -14.97
CA ALA A 4 24.82 2.52 -14.40
C ALA A 4 25.18 2.25 -12.92
N LEU A 5 24.28 2.51 -11.98
CA LEU A 5 24.37 2.02 -10.62
C LEU A 5 24.02 0.52 -10.61
N PRO A 6 24.82 -0.33 -9.93
CA PRO A 6 24.45 -1.73 -9.74
C PRO A 6 23.32 -1.83 -8.71
N ALA A 7 22.24 -2.51 -9.10
CA ALA A 7 21.19 -2.93 -8.18
C ALA A 7 21.76 -3.94 -7.19
N LEU A 8 21.87 -3.56 -5.94
CA LEU A 8 22.27 -4.45 -4.84
C LEU A 8 21.05 -5.30 -4.46
N PHE A 9 20.95 -6.51 -4.99
CA PHE A 9 20.05 -7.52 -4.49
C PHE A 9 20.59 -8.04 -3.15
N LEU A 10 20.02 -7.54 -2.05
CA LEU A 10 20.26 -8.09 -0.73
C LEU A 10 19.42 -9.37 -0.59
N GLY A 11 19.98 -10.50 -0.94
CA GLY A 11 19.39 -11.83 -0.71
C GLY A 11 19.44 -12.14 0.79
N ALA A 12 18.33 -11.90 1.49
CA ALA A 12 18.14 -12.43 2.84
C ALA A 12 17.90 -13.94 2.72
N ALA A 13 18.89 -14.75 3.06
CA ALA A 13 18.73 -16.19 3.25
C ALA A 13 17.92 -16.39 4.55
N ILE A 14 16.64 -16.70 4.43
CA ILE A 14 15.82 -17.12 5.56
C ILE A 14 16.19 -18.56 5.86
N ALA A 15 16.86 -18.80 6.99
CA ALA A 15 17.10 -20.14 7.51
C ALA A 15 15.78 -20.68 8.08
N VAL A 16 15.13 -21.56 7.33
CA VAL A 16 13.94 -22.28 7.78
C VAL A 16 14.40 -23.36 8.78
N THR A 17 14.25 -23.10 10.06
CA THR A 17 14.34 -24.15 11.09
C THR A 17 12.95 -24.72 11.27
N SER A 18 12.78 -26.00 10.91
CA SER A 18 11.54 -26.76 11.18
C SER A 18 11.37 -26.95 12.69
N VAL A 19 10.47 -26.20 13.29
CA VAL A 19 10.01 -26.42 14.67
C VAL A 19 8.61 -27.04 14.59
N GLY A 20 8.40 -28.04 15.45
CA GLY A 20 7.23 -28.90 15.46
C GLY A 20 5.89 -28.19 15.63
N ALA A 21 4.82 -28.92 15.29
CA ALA A 21 3.44 -28.49 15.27
C ALA A 21 3.03 -27.68 16.52
N ALA A 22 2.91 -26.36 16.34
CA ALA A 22 2.27 -25.46 17.25
C ALA A 22 1.19 -24.70 16.47
N TRP A 23 0.03 -24.54 17.05
CA TRP A 23 -1.08 -23.78 16.45
C TRP A 23 -0.60 -22.37 16.08
N ALA A 24 -0.94 -21.94 14.89
CA ALA A 24 -0.46 -20.72 14.26
C ALA A 24 -0.64 -19.48 15.15
N LYS A 25 0.43 -18.78 15.43
CA LYS A 25 0.61 -17.52 16.17
C LYS A 25 1.25 -17.68 17.55
N ASP A 26 2.39 -18.34 17.59
CA ASP A 26 3.28 -18.24 18.75
C ASP A 26 4.23 -17.03 18.63
N ALA A 27 4.80 -16.66 19.75
CA ALA A 27 5.84 -15.61 19.74
C ALA A 27 7.07 -16.09 18.98
N GLY A 28 7.49 -15.32 17.99
CA GLY A 28 8.60 -15.66 17.10
C GLY A 28 8.17 -16.10 15.71
N ASP A 29 6.89 -16.41 15.49
CA ASP A 29 6.39 -16.80 14.18
C ASP A 29 6.48 -15.68 13.16
N LEU A 30 6.78 -16.08 11.92
CA LEU A 30 6.74 -15.23 10.75
C LEU A 30 5.63 -15.72 9.81
N ARG A 31 4.60 -14.92 9.61
CA ARG A 31 3.56 -15.18 8.63
C ARG A 31 3.81 -14.38 7.36
N VAL A 32 3.79 -15.05 6.22
CA VAL A 32 3.86 -14.42 4.89
C VAL A 32 2.52 -14.60 4.23
N ARG A 33 1.92 -13.49 3.72
CA ARG A 33 0.65 -13.53 3.01
C ARG A 33 0.81 -13.03 1.58
N LEU A 34 0.10 -13.68 0.68
CA LEU A 34 -0.14 -13.20 -0.68
C LEU A 34 -1.63 -12.88 -0.83
N ARG A 35 -1.94 -11.62 -1.08
CA ARG A 35 -3.30 -11.11 -1.24
C ARG A 35 -3.52 -10.57 -2.64
N GLY A 36 -4.73 -10.71 -3.17
CA GLY A 36 -5.24 -9.84 -4.23
C GLY A 36 -5.92 -8.65 -3.56
N ILE A 37 -5.53 -7.45 -3.91
CA ILE A 37 -6.08 -6.23 -3.33
C ILE A 37 -6.77 -5.36 -4.37
N GLY A 38 -7.87 -4.71 -3.97
CA GLY A 38 -8.44 -3.55 -4.63
C GLY A 38 -7.98 -2.29 -3.93
N PHE A 39 -7.31 -1.42 -4.67
CA PHE A 39 -6.83 -0.12 -4.20
C PHE A 39 -7.77 0.95 -4.75
N MET A 40 -8.68 1.44 -3.92
CA MET A 40 -9.71 2.42 -4.27
C MET A 40 -9.32 3.77 -3.70
N THR A 41 -9.03 4.73 -4.58
CA THR A 41 -8.62 6.08 -4.18
C THR A 41 -9.84 6.96 -3.93
N GLU A 42 -9.85 7.66 -2.79
CA GLU A 42 -10.74 8.79 -2.52
C GLU A 42 -9.94 10.07 -2.71
N THR A 43 -9.80 10.50 -3.96
CA THR A 43 -9.03 11.71 -4.25
C THR A 43 -9.87 12.93 -3.95
N ASP A 44 -9.43 13.75 -3.02
CA ASP A 44 -10.04 15.03 -2.71
C ASP A 44 -8.96 16.12 -2.80
N GLY A 45 -9.04 16.92 -3.86
CA GLY A 45 -8.08 17.98 -4.13
C GLY A 45 -8.50 18.86 -5.29
N THR A 46 -8.32 20.16 -5.11
CA THR A 46 -8.53 21.16 -6.16
C THR A 46 -7.19 21.65 -6.65
N THR A 47 -7.08 21.95 -7.96
CA THR A 47 -5.87 22.57 -8.50
C THR A 47 -5.91 24.08 -8.30
N ASP A 48 -4.83 24.66 -7.75
CA ASP A 48 -4.78 26.10 -7.40
C ASP A 48 -4.92 27.05 -8.61
N ALA A 49 -4.31 26.70 -9.75
CA ALA A 49 -4.22 27.61 -10.89
C ALA A 49 -5.33 27.46 -11.92
N LEU A 50 -5.86 26.27 -12.12
CA LEU A 50 -6.85 25.99 -13.18
C LEU A 50 -8.24 25.70 -12.63
N GLY A 51 -8.38 25.58 -11.32
CA GLY A 51 -9.58 24.99 -10.71
C GLY A 51 -9.76 23.52 -11.13
N GLY A 52 -10.88 22.91 -10.74
CA GLY A 52 -11.18 21.53 -11.10
C GLY A 52 -10.77 20.52 -10.05
N ASP A 53 -11.28 19.31 -10.21
CA ASP A 53 -11.18 18.22 -9.25
C ASP A 53 -10.14 17.21 -9.72
N ALA A 54 -9.11 16.97 -8.90
CA ALA A 54 -8.13 15.93 -9.17
C ALA A 54 -8.78 14.54 -8.93
N ARG A 55 -8.51 13.60 -9.84
CA ARG A 55 -8.96 12.20 -9.73
C ARG A 55 -7.86 11.23 -10.07
N THR A 56 -7.88 10.10 -9.38
CA THR A 56 -7.00 8.97 -9.67
C THR A 56 -7.83 7.71 -9.95
N SER A 57 -7.31 6.83 -10.80
CA SER A 57 -7.96 5.55 -11.10
C SER A 57 -7.71 4.54 -9.97
N ASP A 58 -8.68 3.67 -9.76
CA ASP A 58 -8.50 2.46 -8.96
C ASP A 58 -7.53 1.48 -9.62
N ASP A 59 -6.97 0.58 -8.84
CA ASP A 59 -6.10 -0.50 -9.33
C ASP A 59 -6.35 -1.79 -8.55
N TYR A 60 -6.06 -2.94 -9.22
CA TYR A 60 -6.19 -4.28 -8.63
C TYR A 60 -4.87 -5.02 -8.83
N VAL A 61 -4.19 -5.32 -7.76
CA VAL A 61 -2.83 -5.84 -7.79
C VAL A 61 -2.59 -6.92 -6.74
N PRO A 62 -1.56 -7.76 -6.93
CA PRO A 62 -1.08 -8.61 -5.85
C PRO A 62 -0.34 -7.77 -4.79
N GLU A 63 -0.52 -8.16 -3.53
CA GLU A 63 0.15 -7.62 -2.36
C GLU A 63 0.87 -8.75 -1.63
N LEU A 64 2.07 -8.49 -1.18
CA LEU A 64 2.85 -9.37 -0.32
C LEU A 64 3.05 -8.72 1.03
N ASP A 65 2.73 -9.42 2.11
CA ASP A 65 2.97 -8.96 3.46
C ASP A 65 3.74 -9.97 4.32
N PHE A 66 4.40 -9.43 5.34
CA PHE A 66 5.21 -10.16 6.31
C PHE A 66 4.78 -9.72 7.71
N SER A 67 4.18 -10.62 8.48
CA SER A 67 3.76 -10.37 9.85
C SER A 67 4.65 -11.16 10.81
N TYR A 68 5.37 -10.46 11.67
CA TYR A 68 6.17 -11.06 12.73
C TYR A 68 5.46 -10.93 14.07
N PHE A 69 5.23 -12.06 14.74
CA PHE A 69 4.52 -12.14 16.01
C PHE A 69 5.50 -11.97 17.18
N PHE A 70 5.40 -10.85 17.90
CA PHE A 70 6.14 -10.65 19.17
C PHE A 70 5.53 -11.44 20.31
N THR A 71 4.21 -11.61 20.27
CA THR A 71 3.41 -12.45 21.15
C THR A 71 2.27 -13.04 20.32
N LYS A 72 1.50 -13.98 20.87
CA LYS A 72 0.28 -14.49 20.21
C LYS A 72 -0.69 -13.37 19.78
N HIS A 73 -0.73 -12.27 20.53
CA HIS A 73 -1.66 -11.16 20.32
C HIS A 73 -1.08 -9.98 19.54
N ILE A 74 0.25 -9.80 19.55
CA ILE A 74 0.89 -8.60 18.99
C ILE A 74 1.82 -8.99 17.86
N ALA A 75 1.59 -8.42 16.69
CA ALA A 75 2.44 -8.59 15.51
C ALA A 75 2.79 -7.24 14.88
N ALA A 76 3.95 -7.18 14.20
CA ALA A 76 4.24 -6.12 13.24
C ALA A 76 4.09 -6.68 11.83
N GLU A 77 3.36 -5.95 10.98
CA GLU A 77 3.17 -6.31 9.58
C GLU A 77 3.84 -5.29 8.67
N LEU A 78 4.67 -5.76 7.75
CA LEU A 78 5.20 -4.98 6.64
C LEU A 78 4.50 -5.38 5.35
N ILE A 79 3.89 -4.41 4.69
CA ILE A 79 3.07 -4.58 3.50
C ILE A 79 3.78 -3.98 2.31
N LEU A 80 3.83 -4.73 1.20
CA LEU A 80 4.47 -4.34 -0.04
C LEU A 80 3.53 -4.61 -1.23
N ALA A 81 3.17 -3.56 -1.94
CA ALA A 81 2.43 -3.64 -3.20
C ALA A 81 2.90 -2.53 -4.15
N THR A 82 2.74 -2.74 -5.44
CA THR A 82 3.00 -1.69 -6.44
C THR A 82 1.75 -1.50 -7.27
N THR A 83 1.23 -0.28 -7.29
CA THR A 83 0.04 0.10 -8.05
C THR A 83 0.39 1.11 -9.15
N LYS A 84 -0.47 1.21 -10.17
CA LYS A 84 -0.35 2.18 -11.25
C LYS A 84 -1.65 2.95 -11.39
N HIS A 85 -1.59 4.25 -11.17
CA HIS A 85 -2.75 5.12 -11.25
C HIS A 85 -2.65 6.07 -12.43
N ARG A 86 -3.77 6.31 -13.10
CA ARG A 86 -3.95 7.42 -14.02
C ARG A 86 -4.47 8.62 -13.24
N VAL A 87 -3.96 9.80 -13.58
CA VAL A 87 -4.29 11.05 -12.91
C VAL A 87 -4.98 11.98 -13.90
N TYR A 88 -6.13 12.47 -13.50
CA TYR A 88 -6.98 13.37 -14.27
C TYR A 88 -7.33 14.62 -13.46
N VAL A 89 -7.64 15.71 -14.15
CA VAL A 89 -8.31 16.87 -13.56
C VAL A 89 -9.59 17.11 -14.34
N ASP A 90 -10.71 16.99 -13.65
CA ASP A 90 -12.03 17.25 -14.22
C ASP A 90 -12.48 18.69 -13.89
N ASN A 91 -13.36 19.24 -14.72
CA ASN A 91 -13.97 20.56 -14.52
C ASN A 91 -12.97 21.73 -14.39
N SER A 92 -11.77 21.64 -14.95
CA SER A 92 -10.83 22.75 -14.95
C SER A 92 -11.27 23.85 -15.91
N SER A 93 -10.73 25.07 -15.73
CA SER A 93 -10.97 26.19 -16.64
C SER A 93 -10.55 25.92 -18.10
N SER A 94 -9.67 24.92 -18.31
CA SER A 94 -9.22 24.43 -19.62
C SER A 94 -9.91 23.13 -20.06
N GLY A 95 -10.98 22.70 -19.36
CA GLY A 95 -11.68 21.44 -19.60
C GLY A 95 -11.06 20.28 -18.83
N ASN A 96 -11.37 19.06 -19.24
CA ASN A 96 -10.82 17.87 -18.60
C ASN A 96 -9.39 17.60 -19.08
N LEU A 97 -8.47 17.40 -18.15
CA LEU A 97 -7.04 17.20 -18.43
C LEU A 97 -6.62 15.78 -18.06
N ASP A 98 -5.89 15.11 -18.95
CA ASP A 98 -5.19 13.85 -18.65
C ASP A 98 -3.72 14.19 -18.33
N LEU A 99 -3.35 14.07 -17.06
CA LEU A 99 -1.99 14.34 -16.59
C LEU A 99 -1.05 13.15 -16.80
N GLY A 100 -1.60 11.98 -17.18
CA GLY A 100 -0.81 10.78 -17.43
C GLY A 100 -0.94 9.74 -16.33
N SER A 101 0.14 9.04 -16.05
CA SER A 101 0.13 7.97 -15.04
C SER A 101 1.37 7.97 -14.17
N VAL A 102 1.21 7.46 -12.95
CA VAL A 102 2.28 7.30 -11.96
C VAL A 102 2.19 5.90 -11.35
N ARG A 103 3.34 5.31 -11.05
CA ARG A 103 3.42 4.11 -10.21
C ARG A 103 3.76 4.53 -8.79
N VAL A 104 3.11 3.86 -7.85
CA VAL A 104 3.38 4.07 -6.43
C VAL A 104 3.73 2.75 -5.77
N LEU A 105 4.68 2.81 -4.84
CA LEU A 105 5.01 1.76 -3.89
C LEU A 105 4.78 2.36 -2.51
N PRO A 106 3.65 2.08 -1.85
CA PRO A 106 3.32 2.58 -0.54
C PRO A 106 3.62 1.53 0.54
N PRO A 107 4.88 1.24 0.93
CA PRO A 107 5.11 0.37 2.06
C PRO A 107 4.38 0.89 3.29
N VAL A 108 3.67 -0.03 3.95
CA VAL A 108 2.95 0.23 5.20
C VAL A 108 3.54 -0.67 6.28
N LEU A 109 3.90 -0.08 7.40
CA LEU A 109 4.33 -0.80 8.60
C LEU A 109 3.27 -0.60 9.68
N THR A 110 2.57 -1.66 10.07
CA THR A 110 1.53 -1.62 11.10
C THR A 110 1.90 -2.46 12.32
N LEU A 111 1.43 -2.04 13.47
CA LEU A 111 1.35 -2.85 14.68
C LEU A 111 -0.08 -3.37 14.80
N GLN A 112 -0.21 -4.69 14.92
CA GLN A 112 -1.50 -5.39 14.99
C GLN A 112 -1.76 -5.97 16.36
N TYR A 113 -3.04 -6.01 16.74
CA TYR A 113 -3.53 -6.75 17.88
C TYR A 113 -4.55 -7.81 17.44
N HIS A 114 -4.24 -9.09 17.70
CA HIS A 114 -5.07 -10.23 17.38
C HIS A 114 -5.91 -10.63 18.61
N PHE A 115 -7.24 -10.61 18.48
CA PHE A 115 -8.16 -10.83 19.61
C PHE A 115 -8.31 -12.30 20.02
N ASN A 116 -8.20 -13.22 19.06
CA ASN A 116 -8.41 -14.65 19.28
C ASN A 116 -7.31 -15.46 18.56
N PRO A 117 -6.06 -15.42 19.04
CA PRO A 117 -4.92 -16.02 18.34
C PRO A 117 -4.98 -17.56 18.28
N ASP A 118 -5.56 -18.20 19.29
CA ASP A 118 -5.66 -19.68 19.38
C ASP A 118 -6.93 -20.23 18.71
N GLY A 119 -7.78 -19.37 18.13
CA GLY A 119 -9.02 -19.78 17.50
C GLY A 119 -8.92 -19.87 15.99
N LYS A 120 -9.79 -20.68 15.36
CA LYS A 120 -9.90 -20.73 13.90
C LYS A 120 -10.21 -19.40 13.25
N TRP A 121 -10.94 -18.53 13.93
CA TRP A 121 -11.26 -17.18 13.51
C TRP A 121 -10.49 -16.21 14.39
N SER A 122 -9.54 -15.51 13.81
CA SER A 122 -8.67 -14.56 14.50
C SER A 122 -8.82 -13.17 13.93
N PRO A 123 -9.81 -12.39 14.42
CA PRO A 123 -9.93 -10.99 14.05
C PRO A 123 -8.77 -10.19 14.62
N TYR A 124 -8.38 -9.15 13.88
CA TYR A 124 -7.34 -8.22 14.32
C TYR A 124 -7.64 -6.79 13.90
N VAL A 125 -7.01 -5.86 14.60
CA VAL A 125 -6.95 -4.45 14.24
C VAL A 125 -5.50 -4.00 14.24
N GLY A 126 -5.19 -2.99 13.45
CA GLY A 126 -3.83 -2.45 13.37
C GLY A 126 -3.81 -0.96 13.09
N ALA A 127 -2.70 -0.34 13.47
CA ALA A 127 -2.38 1.03 13.14
C ALA A 127 -0.90 1.15 12.80
N GLY A 128 -0.55 2.06 11.90
CA GLY A 128 0.83 2.17 11.47
C GLY A 128 1.13 3.39 10.63
N ILE A 129 2.33 3.39 10.08
CA ILE A 129 2.86 4.44 9.22
C ILE A 129 2.98 3.95 7.79
N ASN A 130 2.81 4.86 6.86
CA ASN A 130 3.00 4.66 5.43
C ASN A 130 4.09 5.60 4.92
N TYR A 131 4.88 5.15 3.95
CA TYR A 131 5.79 6.00 3.17
C TYR A 131 5.57 5.73 1.70
N THR A 132 4.82 6.59 1.03
CA THR A 132 4.51 6.45 -0.39
C THR A 132 5.66 6.93 -1.25
N VAL A 133 6.23 5.99 -2.03
CA VAL A 133 7.27 6.28 -3.04
C VAL A 133 6.63 6.31 -4.41
N THR A 134 6.80 7.44 -5.10
CA THR A 134 6.31 7.64 -6.47
C THR A 134 7.43 7.44 -7.49
N PHE A 135 7.16 6.73 -8.58
CA PHE A 135 8.15 6.47 -9.63
C PHE A 135 7.48 6.21 -10.98
N GLY A 136 8.28 6.24 -12.05
CA GLY A 136 7.81 5.87 -13.38
C GLY A 136 6.64 6.73 -13.86
N ALA A 137 6.63 8.03 -13.50
CA ALA A 137 5.65 8.96 -13.99
C ALA A 137 5.77 9.08 -15.52
N SER A 138 4.65 9.07 -16.21
CA SER A 138 4.55 9.35 -17.64
C SER A 138 3.52 10.43 -17.87
N THR A 139 3.87 11.41 -18.70
CA THR A 139 3.02 12.53 -19.05
C THR A 139 1.83 12.08 -19.90
N GLY A 140 0.68 12.68 -19.64
CA GLY A 140 -0.49 12.60 -20.51
C GLY A 140 -0.43 13.65 -21.63
N PRO A 141 -1.42 13.64 -22.54
CA PRO A 141 -1.46 14.56 -23.66
C PRO A 141 -1.64 16.03 -23.25
N SER A 142 -2.08 16.28 -22.02
CA SER A 142 -2.37 17.64 -21.53
C SER A 142 -1.17 18.34 -20.89
N VAL A 143 -0.06 17.63 -20.64
CA VAL A 143 1.11 18.18 -19.94
C VAL A 143 2.42 17.71 -20.53
N ASN A 144 3.45 18.57 -20.46
CA ASN A 144 4.79 18.26 -20.98
C ASN A 144 5.69 17.60 -19.93
N ASP A 145 5.46 17.88 -18.64
CA ASP A 145 6.13 17.24 -17.51
C ASP A 145 5.17 17.11 -16.32
N VAL A 146 5.40 16.09 -15.48
CA VAL A 146 4.65 15.89 -14.24
C VAL A 146 5.57 15.29 -13.19
N LYS A 147 5.47 15.80 -11.97
CA LYS A 147 6.23 15.35 -10.79
C LYS A 147 5.29 15.14 -9.63
N TYR A 148 5.56 14.08 -8.89
CA TYR A 148 4.85 13.72 -7.66
C TYR A 148 5.84 13.67 -6.51
N SER A 149 5.43 14.11 -5.32
CA SER A 149 6.27 14.00 -4.13
C SER A 149 6.13 12.63 -3.46
N ASN A 150 7.19 12.22 -2.77
CA ASN A 150 7.12 11.10 -1.84
C ASN A 150 6.68 11.63 -0.48
N GLU A 151 5.73 10.95 0.16
CA GLU A 151 5.11 11.48 1.37
C GLU A 151 4.95 10.41 2.44
N PHE A 152 4.94 10.87 3.69
CA PHE A 152 4.57 10.06 4.84
C PHE A 152 3.08 10.15 5.08
N GLY A 153 2.53 9.04 5.55
CA GLY A 153 1.16 8.92 5.95
C GLY A 153 0.99 7.98 7.14
N TYR A 154 -0.25 7.74 7.52
CA TYR A 154 -0.61 6.77 8.53
C TYR A 154 -1.72 5.87 8.01
N ALA A 155 -1.87 4.70 8.65
CA ALA A 155 -2.86 3.72 8.24
C ALA A 155 -3.54 3.10 9.45
N PHE A 156 -4.82 2.78 9.27
CA PHE A 156 -5.56 1.90 10.15
C PHE A 156 -6.04 0.69 9.36
N GLN A 157 -6.07 -0.47 10.02
CA GLN A 157 -6.56 -1.70 9.40
C GLN A 157 -7.42 -2.51 10.36
N ALA A 158 -8.29 -3.31 9.77
CA ALA A 158 -9.01 -4.36 10.44
C ALA A 158 -9.06 -5.57 9.53
N GLY A 159 -8.87 -6.75 10.08
CA GLY A 159 -8.85 -7.95 9.29
C GLY A 159 -9.25 -9.18 10.07
N LEU A 160 -9.30 -10.27 9.35
CA LEU A 160 -9.71 -11.57 9.86
C LEU A 160 -8.86 -12.65 9.22
N ASP A 161 -8.16 -13.42 10.05
CA ASP A 161 -7.54 -14.68 9.63
C ASP A 161 -8.49 -15.85 9.93
N TYR A 162 -8.62 -16.75 8.98
CA TYR A 162 -9.24 -18.05 9.17
C TYR A 162 -8.16 -19.12 9.05
N GLU A 163 -7.83 -19.78 10.15
CA GLU A 163 -6.82 -20.84 10.20
C GLU A 163 -7.37 -22.11 9.58
N ILE A 164 -6.82 -22.54 8.44
CA ILE A 164 -7.21 -23.77 7.73
C ILE A 164 -6.60 -24.96 8.48
N ASP A 165 -5.31 -24.84 8.77
CA ASP A 165 -4.51 -25.78 9.54
C ASP A 165 -3.41 -25.02 10.32
N ASP A 166 -2.41 -25.74 10.83
CA ASP A 166 -1.35 -25.19 11.69
C ASP A 166 -0.44 -24.19 10.98
N VAL A 167 -0.41 -24.17 9.64
CA VAL A 167 0.49 -23.33 8.84
C VAL A 167 -0.23 -22.46 7.81
N TRP A 168 -1.41 -22.89 7.31
CA TRP A 168 -2.14 -22.18 6.28
C TRP A 168 -3.34 -21.42 6.84
N SER A 169 -3.50 -20.20 6.36
CA SER A 169 -4.65 -19.36 6.69
C SER A 169 -5.24 -18.70 5.45
N LEU A 170 -6.53 -18.40 5.51
CA LEU A 170 -7.18 -17.41 4.66
C LEU A 170 -7.18 -16.06 5.39
N ASN A 171 -6.99 -14.99 4.66
CA ASN A 171 -6.99 -13.65 5.21
C ASN A 171 -7.95 -12.74 4.44
N PHE A 172 -8.74 -11.97 5.16
CA PHE A 172 -9.48 -10.81 4.67
C PHE A 172 -9.01 -9.58 5.43
N ASP A 173 -8.70 -8.50 4.71
CA ASP A 173 -8.16 -7.28 5.29
C ASP A 173 -8.77 -6.03 4.65
N VAL A 174 -9.03 -5.02 5.45
CA VAL A 174 -9.46 -3.69 5.02
C VAL A 174 -8.55 -2.68 5.68
N LYS A 175 -7.93 -1.83 4.87
CA LYS A 175 -7.09 -0.71 5.32
C LYS A 175 -7.64 0.61 4.83
N LYS A 176 -7.54 1.63 5.69
CA LYS A 176 -7.65 3.04 5.31
C LYS A 176 -6.27 3.66 5.48
N VAL A 177 -5.71 4.16 4.40
CA VAL A 177 -4.44 4.88 4.40
C VAL A 177 -4.76 6.37 4.29
N PHE A 178 -4.06 7.21 5.03
CA PHE A 178 -4.16 8.66 4.99
C PHE A 178 -2.83 9.20 4.51
N VAL A 179 -2.83 9.73 3.30
CA VAL A 179 -1.62 10.27 2.67
C VAL A 179 -1.97 11.39 1.71
N ASP A 180 -1.33 12.51 1.87
CA ASP A 180 -1.38 13.62 0.93
C ASP A 180 -0.26 13.48 -0.10
N THR A 181 -0.41 14.07 -1.28
CA THR A 181 0.66 14.20 -2.27
C THR A 181 0.65 15.59 -2.89
N ASN A 182 1.82 16.02 -3.37
CA ASN A 182 1.93 17.23 -4.15
C ASN A 182 2.15 16.85 -5.62
N ILE A 183 1.36 17.44 -6.50
CA ILE A 183 1.43 17.25 -7.95
C ILE A 183 1.88 18.55 -8.58
N VAL A 184 2.97 18.52 -9.36
CA VAL A 184 3.48 19.67 -10.09
C VAL A 184 3.62 19.28 -11.55
N ALA A 185 2.96 20.01 -12.45
CA ALA A 185 3.06 19.80 -13.89
C ALA A 185 3.37 21.10 -14.64
N ASN A 186 3.92 20.97 -15.86
CA ASN A 186 4.32 22.07 -16.75
C ASN A 186 5.24 23.09 -16.06
N GLY A 187 6.22 22.60 -15.28
CA GLY A 187 7.17 23.47 -14.58
C GLY A 187 6.57 24.32 -13.44
N GLY A 188 5.32 24.04 -13.04
CA GLY A 188 4.63 24.74 -11.97
C GLY A 188 3.37 25.50 -12.41
N ASP A 189 3.02 25.47 -13.69
CA ASP A 189 1.77 26.07 -14.19
C ASP A 189 0.53 25.36 -13.61
N VAL A 190 0.68 24.05 -13.35
CA VAL A 190 -0.33 23.25 -12.63
C VAL A 190 0.31 22.78 -11.33
N ASN A 191 -0.23 23.21 -10.22
CA ASN A 191 0.26 22.89 -8.89
C ASN A 191 -0.93 22.52 -8.01
N ALA A 192 -1.00 21.25 -7.59
CA ALA A 192 -1.96 20.76 -6.60
C ALA A 192 -1.20 20.34 -5.36
N LYS A 193 -1.38 21.10 -4.28
CA LYS A 193 -0.71 20.84 -2.99
C LYS A 193 -1.68 20.17 -2.03
N GLY A 194 -1.14 19.19 -1.26
CA GLY A 194 -1.93 18.52 -0.23
C GLY A 194 -3.14 17.79 -0.80
N THR A 195 -3.02 17.22 -2.00
CA THR A 195 -4.07 16.40 -2.58
C THR A 195 -4.18 15.12 -1.76
N ALA A 196 -5.25 14.98 -1.00
CA ALA A 196 -5.55 13.76 -0.26
C ALA A 196 -5.82 12.62 -1.23
N LEU A 197 -5.15 11.50 -1.07
CA LEU A 197 -5.40 10.28 -1.85
C LEU A 197 -6.24 9.28 -1.08
N ASP A 198 -6.09 9.24 0.19
CA ASP A 198 -6.84 8.51 1.23
C ASP A 198 -7.48 7.20 0.76
N PRO A 199 -6.71 6.26 0.20
CA PRO A 199 -7.28 5.05 -0.38
C PRO A 199 -7.86 4.11 0.67
N TRP A 200 -8.94 3.44 0.28
CA TRP A 200 -9.35 2.17 0.85
C TRP A 200 -8.62 1.04 0.12
N VAL A 201 -8.05 0.12 0.88
CA VAL A 201 -7.42 -1.09 0.37
C VAL A 201 -8.15 -2.29 0.94
N ILE A 202 -8.79 -3.07 0.08
CA ILE A 202 -9.52 -4.29 0.47
C ILE A 202 -8.78 -5.48 -0.13
N GLY A 203 -8.41 -6.44 0.71
CA GLY A 203 -7.61 -7.60 0.33
C GLY A 203 -8.21 -8.92 0.75
N LEU A 204 -7.97 -9.91 -0.09
CA LEU A 204 -8.26 -11.32 0.21
C LEU A 204 -7.07 -12.16 -0.25
N GLY A 205 -6.65 -13.13 0.55
CA GLY A 205 -5.52 -13.96 0.21
C GLY A 205 -5.26 -15.12 1.15
N PHE A 206 -4.09 -15.70 0.96
CA PHE A 206 -3.60 -16.84 1.75
C PHE A 206 -2.36 -16.43 2.52
N GLY A 207 -2.24 -16.97 3.73
CA GLY A 207 -1.06 -16.86 4.58
C GLY A 207 -0.41 -18.20 4.84
N TYR A 208 0.90 -18.18 5.00
CA TYR A 208 1.71 -19.28 5.46
C TYR A 208 2.54 -18.84 6.66
N THR A 209 2.49 -19.60 7.74
CA THR A 209 3.22 -19.34 8.99
C THR A 209 4.42 -20.28 9.09
N PHE A 210 5.59 -19.73 9.39
CA PHE A 210 6.88 -20.41 9.54
C PHE A 210 7.24 -20.53 11.02
#